data_5c85bfa6490f0744d8db5fec2fe3dcfb
#
_entry.id   5c85bfa6490f0744d8db5fec2fe3dcfb
#
_cell.length_a   1.000
_cell.length_b   1.000
_cell.length_c   1.000
_cell.angle_alpha   90.00
_cell.angle_beta   90.00
_cell.angle_gamma   90.00
#
_symmetry.space_group_name_H-M   'P 1'
#
loop_
_entity.id
_entity.type
_entity.pdbx_description
1 polymer ?
#
loop_
_entity_poly.entity_id
_entity_poly.type
_entity_poly.pdbx_seq_one_letter_code
_entity_poly.pdbx_strand_id
1 'polypeptide(L)'
;DRNRLADSFNQMSGDIIKQRNQIIVSKKHETWSDIARRIAHEIKNPLTPIQLSAERLEKKTMGLNIENNEINECIDTIRRQVNEIGYLVDEFSSFARLPDPDLKNNNIANTMLEVVSDYENDNKNIKFINKLHSGQINVNIDNSQISRVFQNLIVNSIHSISESKNKDGEIIYSSYEIDDNVVLS
;
A
#
# COMPACT_ATOMS: atom_id res chain seq x y z
N ASP A 1 -10.01 54.53 -8.25
CA ASP A 1 -9.91 53.75 -7.00
C ASP A 1 -10.43 52.31 -7.11
N ARG A 2 -11.56 52.03 -7.82
CA ARG A 2 -12.08 50.64 -7.99
C ARG A 2 -11.14 49.74 -8.75
N ASN A 3 -10.45 50.19 -9.80
CA ASN A 3 -9.50 49.38 -10.58
C ASN A 3 -8.26 49.02 -9.75
N ARG A 4 -7.75 49.94 -8.95
CA ARG A 4 -6.60 49.68 -8.06
C ARG A 4 -6.92 48.64 -7.00
N LEU A 5 -8.17 48.62 -6.48
CA LEU A 5 -8.62 47.62 -5.53
C LEU A 5 -8.73 46.21 -6.16
N ALA A 6 -9.29 46.16 -7.38
CA ALA A 6 -9.38 44.91 -8.15
C ALA A 6 -8.01 44.36 -8.50
N ASP A 7 -7.08 45.22 -8.92
CA ASP A 7 -5.71 44.82 -9.24
C ASP A 7 -4.96 44.27 -7.99
N SER A 8 -5.12 44.97 -6.86
CA SER A 8 -4.52 44.51 -5.59
C SER A 8 -5.11 43.17 -5.11
N PHE A 9 -6.43 42.96 -5.30
CA PHE A 9 -7.10 41.70 -4.97
C PHE A 9 -6.62 40.57 -5.86
N ASN A 10 -6.51 40.80 -7.16
CA ASN A 10 -6.02 39.81 -8.13
C ASN A 10 -4.55 39.45 -7.85
N GLN A 11 -3.73 40.46 -7.53
CA GLN A 11 -2.32 40.22 -7.15
C GLN A 11 -2.23 39.39 -5.86
N MET A 12 -2.97 39.76 -4.81
CA MET A 12 -2.97 38.98 -3.56
C MET A 12 -3.50 37.56 -3.74
N SER A 13 -4.55 37.39 -4.58
CA SER A 13 -5.05 36.04 -4.92
C SER A 13 -3.99 35.20 -5.65
N GLY A 14 -3.26 35.80 -6.59
CA GLY A 14 -2.15 35.17 -7.30
C GLY A 14 -1.02 34.76 -6.35
N ASP A 15 -0.66 35.64 -5.42
CA ASP A 15 0.38 35.37 -4.43
C ASP A 15 -0.02 34.23 -3.46
N ILE A 16 -1.27 34.19 -3.03
CA ILE A 16 -1.80 33.11 -2.20
C ILE A 16 -1.73 31.77 -2.93
N ILE A 17 -2.14 31.72 -4.19
CA ILE A 17 -2.08 30.49 -5.01
C ILE A 17 -0.62 30.03 -5.16
N LYS A 18 0.29 30.96 -5.41
CA LYS A 18 1.73 30.68 -5.54
C LYS A 18 2.33 30.13 -4.24
N GLN A 19 2.02 30.76 -3.12
CA GLN A 19 2.46 30.30 -1.79
C GLN A 19 1.90 28.92 -1.45
N ARG A 20 0.61 28.70 -1.72
CA ARG A 20 -0.01 27.38 -1.54
C ARG A 20 0.69 26.30 -2.33
N ASN A 21 0.99 26.55 -3.60
CA ASN A 21 1.70 25.60 -4.44
C ASN A 21 3.12 25.32 -3.94
N GLN A 22 3.85 26.36 -3.45
CA GLN A 22 5.16 26.19 -2.84
C GLN A 22 5.09 25.31 -1.58
N ILE A 23 4.10 25.50 -0.72
CA ILE A 23 3.89 24.68 0.48
C ILE A 23 3.59 23.22 0.09
N ILE A 24 2.77 23.00 -0.93
CA ILE A 24 2.48 21.65 -1.43
C ILE A 24 3.74 20.95 -1.94
N VAL A 25 4.56 21.64 -2.73
CA VAL A 25 5.82 21.10 -3.25
C VAL A 25 6.81 20.82 -2.11
N SER A 26 6.95 21.73 -1.14
CA SER A 26 7.84 21.54 0.02
C SER A 26 7.40 20.35 0.87
N LYS A 27 6.08 20.21 1.15
CA LYS A 27 5.55 19.05 1.87
C LYS A 27 5.75 17.75 1.11
N LYS A 28 5.60 17.74 -0.21
CA LYS A 28 5.92 16.58 -1.03
C LYS A 28 7.39 16.17 -0.87
N HIS A 29 8.32 17.12 -0.92
CA HIS A 29 9.77 16.84 -0.74
C HIS A 29 10.10 16.27 0.64
N GLU A 30 9.54 16.83 1.70
CA GLU A 30 9.73 16.33 3.07
C GLU A 30 9.21 14.88 3.20
N THR A 31 7.98 14.64 2.74
CA THR A 31 7.38 13.29 2.72
C THR A 31 8.24 12.31 1.90
N TRP A 32 8.75 12.73 0.74
CA TRP A 32 9.63 11.91 -0.09
C TRP A 32 10.92 11.52 0.61
N SER A 33 11.53 12.45 1.34
CA SER A 33 12.77 12.17 2.09
C SER A 33 12.55 11.12 3.18
N ASP A 34 11.44 11.22 3.91
CA ASP A 34 11.09 10.26 4.95
C ASP A 34 10.76 8.88 4.39
N ILE A 35 10.01 8.83 3.28
CA ILE A 35 9.70 7.59 2.58
C ILE A 35 10.96 6.94 2.03
N ALA A 36 11.84 7.70 1.38
CA ALA A 36 13.10 7.18 0.86
C ALA A 36 13.99 6.58 1.95
N ARG A 37 14.04 7.23 3.12
CA ARG A 37 14.77 6.70 4.30
C ARG A 37 14.15 5.41 4.79
N ARG A 38 12.83 5.34 4.90
CA ARG A 38 12.11 4.14 5.32
C ARG A 38 12.33 2.98 4.37
N ILE A 39 12.21 3.22 3.06
CA ILE A 39 12.47 2.21 2.03
C ILE A 39 13.91 1.71 2.07
N ALA A 40 14.89 2.62 2.23
CA ALA A 40 16.28 2.20 2.38
C ALA A 40 16.47 1.24 3.58
N HIS A 41 15.77 1.47 4.69
CA HIS A 41 15.77 0.56 5.83
C HIS A 41 15.06 -0.76 5.52
N GLU A 42 13.90 -0.72 4.88
CA GLU A 42 13.13 -1.90 4.53
C GLU A 42 13.82 -2.76 3.46
N ILE A 43 14.56 -2.18 2.52
CA ILE A 43 15.42 -2.92 1.58
C ILE A 43 16.65 -3.51 2.29
N LYS A 44 17.22 -2.82 3.28
CA LYS A 44 18.38 -3.34 4.03
C LYS A 44 18.05 -4.60 4.82
N ASN A 45 16.81 -4.74 5.30
CA ASN A 45 16.37 -5.89 6.09
C ASN A 45 16.48 -7.22 5.32
N PRO A 46 15.96 -7.39 4.09
CA PRO A 46 16.12 -8.59 3.31
C PRO A 46 17.53 -8.78 2.73
N LEU A 47 18.33 -7.71 2.57
CA LEU A 47 19.71 -7.83 2.11
C LEU A 47 20.60 -8.56 3.11
N THR A 48 20.39 -8.41 4.42
CA THR A 48 21.19 -9.06 5.45
C THR A 48 21.10 -10.59 5.40
N PRO A 49 19.91 -11.23 5.35
CA PRO A 49 19.82 -12.68 5.18
C PRO A 49 20.33 -13.19 3.83
N ILE A 50 20.23 -12.39 2.76
CA ILE A 50 20.84 -12.75 1.46
C ILE A 50 22.35 -12.84 1.61
N GLN A 51 22.97 -11.80 2.20
CA GLN A 51 24.41 -11.76 2.41
C GLN A 51 24.88 -12.93 3.27
N LEU A 52 24.22 -13.17 4.40
CA LEU A 52 24.55 -14.30 5.29
C LEU A 52 24.40 -15.66 4.60
N SER A 53 23.38 -15.84 3.77
CA SER A 53 23.16 -17.08 3.01
C SER A 53 24.24 -17.25 1.93
N ALA A 54 24.63 -16.19 1.25
CA ALA A 54 25.72 -16.21 0.27
C ALA A 54 27.07 -16.55 0.94
N GLU A 55 27.38 -15.94 2.09
CA GLU A 55 28.59 -16.25 2.87
C GLU A 55 28.62 -17.71 3.38
N ARG A 56 27.46 -18.25 3.76
CA ARG A 56 27.35 -19.68 4.14
C ARG A 56 27.60 -20.59 2.95
N LEU A 57 27.05 -20.27 1.78
CA LEU A 57 27.32 -21.02 0.55
C LEU A 57 28.80 -20.99 0.20
N GLU A 58 29.45 -19.82 0.26
CA GLU A 58 30.88 -19.69 -0.03
C GLU A 58 31.73 -20.54 0.92
N LYS A 59 31.50 -20.47 2.23
CA LYS A 59 32.23 -21.30 3.21
C LYS A 59 32.03 -22.79 3.00
N LYS A 60 30.84 -23.22 2.61
CA LYS A 60 30.54 -24.64 2.38
C LYS A 60 31.11 -25.16 1.06
N THR A 61 31.16 -24.35 0.03
CA THR A 61 31.80 -24.71 -1.24
C THR A 61 33.29 -24.83 -1.12
N MET A 62 33.92 -24.14 -0.16
CA MET A 62 35.36 -24.28 0.14
C MET A 62 35.68 -25.53 0.99
N GLY A 63 34.73 -26.08 1.73
CA GLY A 63 34.85 -27.30 2.51
C GLY A 63 34.22 -28.50 1.79
N LEU A 64 35.01 -29.47 1.39
CA LEU A 64 34.68 -30.59 0.52
C LEU A 64 33.54 -31.55 0.95
N ASN A 65 32.67 -31.18 1.91
CA ASN A 65 31.49 -31.95 2.34
C ASN A 65 30.22 -31.05 2.27
N ILE A 66 29.54 -31.10 1.14
CA ILE A 66 28.34 -30.32 0.90
C ILE A 66 27.13 -31.24 1.01
N GLU A 67 26.31 -31.09 2.04
CA GLU A 67 24.97 -31.66 2.04
C GLU A 67 24.06 -30.79 1.16
N ASN A 68 23.46 -31.38 0.13
CA ASN A 68 22.59 -30.70 -0.84
C ASN A 68 21.44 -29.94 -0.19
N ASN A 69 20.96 -30.41 0.97
CA ASN A 69 19.84 -29.74 1.68
C ASN A 69 20.19 -28.34 2.19
N GLU A 70 21.40 -28.16 2.74
CA GLU A 70 21.82 -26.84 3.28
C GLU A 70 22.06 -25.81 2.18
N ILE A 71 22.50 -26.25 1.00
CA ILE A 71 22.61 -25.38 -0.18
C ILE A 71 21.22 -24.92 -0.64
N ASN A 72 20.28 -25.85 -0.72
CA ASN A 72 18.92 -25.54 -1.12
C ASN A 72 18.25 -24.56 -0.14
N GLU A 73 18.42 -24.73 1.17
CA GLU A 73 17.92 -23.77 2.18
C GLU A 73 18.50 -22.36 2.00
N CYS A 74 19.80 -22.25 1.70
CA CYS A 74 20.42 -20.96 1.42
C CYS A 74 19.87 -20.33 0.14
N ILE A 75 19.72 -21.11 -0.92
CA ILE A 75 19.16 -20.66 -2.20
C ILE A 75 17.70 -20.21 -2.02
N ASP A 76 16.88 -20.98 -1.31
CA ASP A 76 15.48 -20.64 -1.07
C ASP A 76 15.34 -19.38 -0.22
N THR A 77 16.24 -19.19 0.75
CA THR A 77 16.29 -17.95 1.54
C THR A 77 16.63 -16.76 0.66
N ILE A 78 17.65 -16.86 -0.20
CA ILE A 78 18.01 -15.80 -1.13
C ILE A 78 16.85 -15.49 -2.07
N ARG A 79 16.23 -16.51 -2.67
CA ARG A 79 15.09 -16.34 -3.58
C ARG A 79 13.92 -15.61 -2.91
N ARG A 80 13.55 -16.02 -1.70
CA ARG A 80 12.48 -15.40 -0.94
C ARG A 80 12.77 -13.92 -0.68
N GLN A 81 13.97 -13.60 -0.24
CA GLN A 81 14.37 -12.23 0.08
C GLN A 81 14.47 -11.33 -1.16
N VAL A 82 14.91 -11.87 -2.30
CA VAL A 82 14.91 -11.14 -3.58
C VAL A 82 13.48 -10.82 -4.02
N ASN A 83 12.55 -11.75 -3.87
CA ASN A 83 11.14 -11.52 -4.18
C ASN A 83 10.52 -10.44 -3.26
N GLU A 84 10.88 -10.43 -1.99
CA GLU A 84 10.45 -9.41 -1.03
C GLU A 84 10.97 -8.02 -1.41
N ILE A 85 12.24 -7.91 -1.82
CA ILE A 85 12.78 -6.65 -2.34
C ILE A 85 12.04 -6.23 -3.62
N GLY A 86 11.76 -7.16 -4.53
CA GLY A 86 10.99 -6.90 -5.75
C GLY A 86 9.64 -6.28 -5.42
N TYR A 87 8.90 -6.87 -4.50
CA TYR A 87 7.62 -6.36 -4.03
C TYR A 87 7.73 -4.93 -3.47
N LEU A 88 8.73 -4.67 -2.61
CA LEU A 88 8.95 -3.33 -2.04
C LEU A 88 9.26 -2.29 -3.11
N VAL A 89 10.06 -2.65 -4.13
CA VAL A 89 10.38 -1.75 -5.25
C VAL A 89 9.15 -1.46 -6.10
N ASP A 90 8.31 -2.46 -6.37
CA ASP A 90 7.09 -2.31 -7.14
C ASP A 90 6.06 -1.43 -6.41
N GLU A 91 5.89 -1.63 -5.10
CA GLU A 91 5.04 -0.81 -4.24
C GLU A 91 5.53 0.65 -4.22
N PHE A 92 6.83 0.85 -4.08
CA PHE A 92 7.41 2.19 -4.12
C PHE A 92 7.23 2.87 -5.48
N SER A 93 7.51 2.16 -6.56
CA SER A 93 7.34 2.67 -7.92
C SER A 93 5.89 3.06 -8.22
N SER A 94 4.97 2.26 -7.72
CA SER A 94 3.54 2.48 -7.84
C SER A 94 3.08 3.70 -7.03
N PHE A 95 3.59 3.87 -5.80
CA PHE A 95 3.35 5.05 -4.98
C PHE A 95 3.95 6.32 -5.62
N ALA A 96 5.16 6.21 -6.18
CA ALA A 96 5.85 7.32 -6.84
C ALA A 96 5.13 7.83 -8.10
N ARG A 97 4.35 6.96 -8.75
CA ARG A 97 3.65 7.24 -10.01
C ARG A 97 2.15 7.43 -9.82
N LEU A 98 1.66 7.64 -8.56
CA LEU A 98 0.24 7.89 -8.37
C LEU A 98 -0.20 9.05 -9.26
N PRO A 99 -1.01 8.82 -10.31
CA PRO A 99 -1.58 9.86 -11.13
C PRO A 99 -2.52 10.71 -10.29
N ASP A 100 -2.80 11.93 -10.77
CA ASP A 100 -3.88 12.71 -10.18
C ASP A 100 -5.19 11.89 -10.24
N PRO A 101 -5.99 11.89 -9.14
CA PRO A 101 -7.17 11.04 -9.07
C PRO A 101 -8.23 11.45 -10.10
N ASP A 102 -8.73 10.49 -10.87
CA ASP A 102 -9.90 10.66 -11.77
C ASP A 102 -11.19 10.46 -10.96
N LEU A 103 -11.63 11.52 -10.31
CA LEU A 103 -12.79 11.47 -9.42
C LEU A 103 -14.10 11.35 -10.22
N LYS A 104 -14.82 10.25 -10.00
CA LYS A 104 -16.14 9.99 -10.57
C LYS A 104 -17.13 9.61 -9.48
N ASN A 105 -18.39 9.89 -9.72
CA ASN A 105 -19.47 9.48 -8.80
C ASN A 105 -19.66 7.97 -8.90
N ASN A 106 -19.15 7.22 -7.93
CA ASN A 106 -19.17 5.77 -7.87
C ASN A 106 -19.75 5.28 -6.54
N ASN A 107 -20.35 4.10 -6.57
CA ASN A 107 -20.80 3.43 -5.35
C ASN A 107 -19.62 2.69 -4.70
N ILE A 108 -19.11 3.24 -3.59
CA ILE A 108 -17.95 2.69 -2.90
C ILE A 108 -18.18 1.28 -2.34
N ALA A 109 -19.43 0.92 -1.99
CA ALA A 109 -19.76 -0.42 -1.55
C ALA A 109 -19.57 -1.45 -2.65
N ASN A 110 -19.92 -1.11 -3.90
CA ASN A 110 -19.68 -2.00 -5.05
C ASN A 110 -18.19 -2.24 -5.26
N THR A 111 -17.37 -1.18 -5.16
CA THR A 111 -15.92 -1.29 -5.28
C THR A 111 -15.34 -2.24 -4.22
N MET A 112 -15.83 -2.16 -2.97
CA MET A 112 -15.42 -3.10 -1.92
C MET A 112 -15.82 -4.53 -2.24
N LEU A 113 -17.07 -4.76 -2.69
CA LEU A 113 -17.56 -6.09 -3.04
C LEU A 113 -16.78 -6.73 -4.18
N GLU A 114 -16.45 -5.97 -5.21
CA GLU A 114 -15.61 -6.43 -6.32
C GLU A 114 -14.25 -6.91 -5.80
N VAL A 115 -13.57 -6.10 -5.00
CA VAL A 115 -12.27 -6.45 -4.43
C VAL A 115 -12.36 -7.68 -3.51
N VAL A 116 -13.36 -7.76 -2.62
CA VAL A 116 -13.53 -8.91 -1.72
C VAL A 116 -13.73 -10.19 -2.51
N SER A 117 -14.53 -10.15 -3.59
CA SER A 117 -14.81 -11.31 -4.44
C SER A 117 -13.55 -11.96 -5.02
N ASP A 118 -12.52 -11.15 -5.34
CA ASP A 118 -11.25 -11.65 -5.88
C ASP A 118 -10.48 -12.51 -4.85
N TYR A 119 -10.61 -12.20 -3.55
CA TYR A 119 -9.85 -12.87 -2.49
C TYR A 119 -10.63 -13.99 -1.78
N GLU A 120 -11.96 -13.91 -1.73
CA GLU A 120 -12.81 -14.88 -1.03
C GLU A 120 -12.67 -16.29 -1.62
N ASN A 121 -12.57 -16.39 -2.94
CA ASN A 121 -12.46 -17.66 -3.64
C ASN A 121 -11.16 -18.42 -3.34
N ASP A 122 -10.06 -17.70 -3.13
CA ASP A 122 -8.73 -18.26 -2.93
C ASP A 122 -8.41 -18.53 -1.44
N ASN A 123 -9.17 -17.95 -0.51
CA ASN A 123 -8.93 -18.04 0.93
C ASN A 123 -10.08 -18.73 1.68
N LYS A 124 -10.36 -19.97 1.33
CA LYS A 124 -11.50 -20.75 1.87
C LYS A 124 -11.46 -21.02 3.38
N ASN A 125 -10.33 -20.89 4.02
CA ASN A 125 -10.16 -20.99 5.46
C ASN A 125 -10.46 -19.67 6.20
N ILE A 126 -10.72 -18.58 5.47
CA ILE A 126 -11.06 -17.29 6.02
C ILE A 126 -12.52 -16.98 5.68
N LYS A 127 -13.29 -16.62 6.70
CA LYS A 127 -14.70 -16.25 6.52
C LYS A 127 -14.82 -14.75 6.27
N PHE A 128 -15.30 -14.36 5.10
CA PHE A 128 -15.60 -12.97 4.77
C PHE A 128 -17.04 -12.65 5.17
N ILE A 129 -17.22 -11.62 6.01
CA ILE A 129 -18.51 -11.23 6.57
C ILE A 129 -18.89 -9.84 6.08
N ASN A 130 -19.90 -9.79 5.23
CA ASN A 130 -20.46 -8.56 4.71
C ASN A 130 -21.41 -7.92 5.72
N LYS A 131 -21.07 -6.71 6.18
CA LYS A 131 -21.91 -5.82 7.00
C LYS A 131 -22.04 -4.43 6.36
N LEU A 132 -21.92 -4.36 5.05
CA LEU A 132 -22.14 -3.10 4.34
C LEU A 132 -23.63 -2.70 4.44
N HIS A 133 -23.86 -1.41 4.64
CA HIS A 133 -25.22 -0.87 4.61
C HIS A 133 -25.83 -1.07 3.21
N SER A 134 -27.10 -1.49 3.14
CA SER A 134 -27.78 -1.82 1.88
C SER A 134 -28.13 -0.61 0.98
N GLY A 135 -27.71 0.60 1.36
CA GLY A 135 -27.92 1.83 0.59
C GLY A 135 -26.88 2.03 -0.52
N GLN A 136 -27.28 2.78 -1.55
CA GLN A 136 -26.32 3.28 -2.55
C GLN A 136 -25.50 4.40 -1.92
N ILE A 137 -24.23 4.12 -1.62
CA ILE A 137 -23.29 5.10 -1.08
C ILE A 137 -22.45 5.64 -2.25
N ASN A 138 -22.99 6.66 -2.90
CA ASN A 138 -22.32 7.30 -4.03
C ASN A 138 -21.40 8.43 -3.55
N VAL A 139 -20.12 8.32 -3.86
CA VAL A 139 -19.09 9.30 -3.52
C VAL A 139 -18.21 9.59 -4.73
N ASN A 140 -17.62 10.79 -4.75
CA ASN A 140 -16.65 11.15 -5.79
C ASN A 140 -15.30 10.51 -5.46
N ILE A 141 -15.00 9.39 -6.11
CA ILE A 141 -13.78 8.61 -5.90
C ILE A 141 -13.13 8.22 -7.23
N ASP A 142 -11.84 8.01 -7.19
CA ASP A 142 -11.13 7.24 -8.20
C ASP A 142 -11.19 5.76 -7.82
N ASN A 143 -11.98 4.99 -8.58
CA ASN A 143 -12.22 3.57 -8.31
C ASN A 143 -10.93 2.76 -8.25
N SER A 144 -9.97 3.04 -9.12
CA SER A 144 -8.71 2.30 -9.19
C SER A 144 -7.85 2.52 -7.95
N GLN A 145 -7.78 3.76 -7.46
CA GLN A 145 -7.04 4.09 -6.25
C GLN A 145 -7.72 3.53 -4.99
N ILE A 146 -9.05 3.61 -4.91
CA ILE A 146 -9.80 3.04 -3.78
C ILE A 146 -9.76 1.52 -3.78
N SER A 147 -9.90 0.86 -4.93
CA SER A 147 -9.72 -0.60 -5.04
C SER A 147 -8.37 -1.04 -4.49
N ARG A 148 -7.31 -0.30 -4.79
CA ARG A 148 -5.97 -0.58 -4.26
C ARG A 148 -5.89 -0.43 -2.74
N VAL A 149 -6.57 0.56 -2.16
CA VAL A 149 -6.66 0.71 -0.70
C VAL A 149 -7.31 -0.53 -0.08
N PHE A 150 -8.45 -0.98 -0.63
CA PHE A 150 -9.14 -2.17 -0.14
C PHE A 150 -8.32 -3.44 -0.30
N GLN A 151 -7.65 -3.62 -1.44
CA GLN A 151 -6.72 -4.75 -1.66
C GLN A 151 -5.65 -4.81 -0.58
N ASN A 152 -4.99 -3.68 -0.30
CA ASN A 152 -3.95 -3.61 0.72
C ASN A 152 -4.47 -3.96 2.12
N LEU A 153 -5.67 -3.50 2.49
CA LEU A 153 -6.28 -3.83 3.78
C LEU A 153 -6.64 -5.32 3.88
N ILE A 154 -7.22 -5.90 2.83
CA ILE A 154 -7.58 -7.32 2.78
C ILE A 154 -6.33 -8.20 2.84
N VAL A 155 -5.31 -7.89 2.04
CA VAL A 155 -4.05 -8.65 2.02
C VAL A 155 -3.35 -8.60 3.38
N ASN A 156 -3.31 -7.44 4.04
CA ASN A 156 -2.77 -7.31 5.39
C ASN A 156 -3.55 -8.15 6.42
N SER A 157 -4.88 -8.19 6.30
CA SER A 157 -5.74 -8.99 7.16
C SER A 157 -5.51 -10.49 6.95
N ILE A 158 -5.44 -10.95 5.71
CA ILE A 158 -5.14 -12.34 5.34
C ILE A 158 -3.76 -12.74 5.88
N HIS A 159 -2.76 -11.89 5.69
CA HIS A 159 -1.40 -12.14 6.19
C HIS A 159 -1.36 -12.29 7.72
N SER A 160 -2.03 -11.38 8.44
CA SER A 160 -2.13 -11.45 9.90
C SER A 160 -2.82 -12.72 10.40
N ILE A 161 -3.86 -13.18 9.70
CA ILE A 161 -4.54 -14.44 10.03
C ILE A 161 -3.61 -15.63 9.75
N SER A 162 -2.89 -15.63 8.63
CA SER A 162 -2.00 -16.73 8.25
C SER A 162 -0.79 -16.91 9.17
N GLU A 163 -0.33 -15.82 9.79
CA GLU A 163 0.75 -15.83 10.79
C GLU A 163 0.27 -16.21 12.19
N SER A 164 -1.03 -16.18 12.44
CA SER A 164 -1.59 -16.58 13.73
C SER A 164 -1.46 -18.08 13.97
N LYS A 165 -1.50 -18.51 15.22
CA LYS A 165 -1.48 -19.94 15.60
C LYS A 165 -2.70 -20.69 15.06
N ASN A 166 -3.82 -20.00 14.94
CA ASN A 166 -5.04 -20.51 14.35
C ASN A 166 -5.18 -19.88 12.97
N LYS A 167 -4.99 -20.67 11.92
CA LYS A 167 -5.05 -20.19 10.52
C LYS A 167 -6.47 -19.91 10.02
N ASP A 168 -7.48 -20.20 10.84
CA ASP A 168 -8.88 -19.86 10.57
C ASP A 168 -9.16 -18.46 11.15
N GLY A 169 -9.83 -17.62 10.38
CA GLY A 169 -10.12 -16.26 10.79
C GLY A 169 -11.36 -15.70 10.11
N GLU A 170 -11.76 -14.52 10.58
CA GLU A 170 -12.88 -13.78 10.00
C GLU A 170 -12.38 -12.39 9.57
N ILE A 171 -12.75 -11.97 8.37
CA ILE A 171 -12.59 -10.61 7.86
C ILE A 171 -13.98 -10.01 7.76
N ILE A 172 -14.25 -8.99 8.57
CA ILE A 172 -15.52 -8.28 8.59
C ILE A 172 -15.32 -6.95 7.88
N TYR A 173 -16.15 -6.68 6.88
CA TYR A 173 -16.15 -5.37 6.23
C TYR A 173 -17.53 -4.73 6.37
N SER A 174 -17.54 -3.48 6.85
CA SER A 174 -18.76 -2.77 7.23
C SER A 174 -18.76 -1.34 6.73
N SER A 175 -19.94 -0.75 6.60
CA SER A 175 -20.12 0.66 6.35
C SER A 175 -21.16 1.24 7.31
N TYR A 176 -20.94 2.46 7.75
CA TYR A 176 -21.90 3.22 8.55
C TYR A 176 -21.78 4.73 8.25
N GLU A 177 -22.83 5.46 8.51
CA GLU A 177 -22.89 6.91 8.32
C GLU A 177 -22.67 7.61 9.67
N ILE A 178 -21.82 8.63 9.67
CA ILE A 178 -21.64 9.55 10.79
C ILE A 178 -21.63 10.97 10.23
N ASP A 179 -22.57 11.81 10.66
CA ASP A 179 -22.63 13.24 10.35
C ASP A 179 -22.41 13.54 8.85
N ASP A 180 -23.23 12.96 7.98
CA ASP A 180 -23.13 13.06 6.51
C ASP A 180 -21.84 12.48 5.89
N ASN A 181 -21.03 11.77 6.67
CA ASN A 181 -19.85 11.05 6.18
C ASN A 181 -20.09 9.55 6.21
N VAL A 182 -19.50 8.87 5.22
CA VAL A 182 -19.50 7.40 5.17
C VAL A 182 -18.17 6.88 5.70
N VAL A 183 -18.26 5.98 6.66
CA VAL A 183 -17.09 5.27 7.20
C VAL A 183 -17.14 3.84 6.72
N LEU A 184 -16.02 3.37 6.15
CA LEU A 184 -15.77 1.97 5.82
C LEU A 184 -14.77 1.40 6.83
N SER A 185 -15.06 0.22 7.34
CA SER A 185 -14.24 -0.46 8.32
C SER A 185 -14.07 -1.94 7.93
#